data_90888f9e225f0b0ebeab0fa2ba82bc01
#
_entry.id   90888f9e225f0b0ebeab0fa2ba82bc01
#
_cell.length_a   1.000
_cell.length_b   1.000
_cell.length_c   1.000
_cell.angle_alpha   90.00
_cell.angle_beta   90.00
_cell.angle_gamma   90.00
#
_symmetry.space_group_name_H-M   'P 1'
#
loop_
_entity.id
_entity.type
_entity.pdbx_description
1 polymer ?
#
loop_
_entity_poly.entity_id
_entity_poly.type
_entity_poly.pdbx_seq_one_letter_code
_entity_poly.pdbx_strand_id
1 'polypeptide(L)'
;NTMIGNSSLWEIVRTDFSYEAVFRFVRCGFCDLEEKKLDELENYLLATGLRGLSVWRKRWLRLPKGMEAEKLEELNQAREYLVDLLLPAVEAFKGTETTVQKQILAIYELGCKMNMEELLWKKEQQCMDENQQVKAKEYGQIYRIVMELFEKYVNLLGEEHLTIQE
;
A
#
# COMPACT_ATOMS: atom_id res chain seq x y z
N ASN A 1 -11.46 -8.38 5.24
CA ASN A 1 -10.49 -8.00 4.20
C ASN A 1 -9.27 -7.23 4.72
N THR A 2 -9.26 -6.78 5.96
CA THR A 2 -8.05 -6.28 6.63
C THR A 2 -6.99 -7.37 6.82
N MET A 3 -7.39 -8.63 6.96
CA MET A 3 -6.47 -9.77 6.95
C MET A 3 -5.78 -9.96 5.60
N ILE A 4 -6.47 -9.68 4.48
CA ILE A 4 -5.89 -9.76 3.13
C ILE A 4 -4.85 -8.64 2.91
N GLY A 5 -5.10 -7.44 3.40
CA GLY A 5 -4.15 -6.33 3.34
C GLY A 5 -2.85 -6.63 4.11
N ASN A 6 -2.97 -7.18 5.31
CA ASN A 6 -1.80 -7.57 6.11
C ASN A 6 -1.01 -8.71 5.48
N SER A 7 -1.70 -9.74 4.96
CA SER A 7 -1.04 -10.86 4.27
C SER A 7 -0.36 -10.40 2.98
N SER A 8 -0.93 -9.45 2.26
CA SER A 8 -0.36 -8.88 1.03
C SER A 8 0.87 -8.04 1.30
N LEU A 9 0.88 -7.24 2.36
CA LEU A 9 2.04 -6.45 2.76
C LEU A 9 3.20 -7.37 3.22
N TRP A 10 2.87 -8.40 4.00
CA TRP A 10 3.83 -9.42 4.42
C TRP A 10 4.45 -10.16 3.24
N GLU A 11 3.66 -10.40 2.19
CA GLU A 11 4.15 -11.01 0.97
C GLU A 11 5.12 -10.11 0.20
N ILE A 12 4.90 -8.78 0.19
CA ILE A 12 5.86 -7.80 -0.36
C ILE A 12 7.20 -7.89 0.36
N VAL A 13 7.19 -7.99 1.67
CA VAL A 13 8.40 -8.13 2.49
C VAL A 13 9.11 -9.45 2.19
N ARG A 14 8.37 -10.55 2.21
CA ARG A 14 8.89 -11.90 2.02
C ARG A 14 9.49 -12.13 0.64
N THR A 15 8.91 -11.51 -0.38
CA THR A 15 9.33 -11.69 -1.78
C THR A 15 10.29 -10.61 -2.28
N ASP A 16 10.83 -9.80 -1.37
CA ASP A 16 11.73 -8.69 -1.71
C ASP A 16 11.14 -7.73 -2.76
N PHE A 17 9.93 -7.26 -2.51
CA PHE A 17 9.27 -6.30 -3.37
C PHE A 17 9.00 -6.84 -4.79
N SER A 18 8.58 -8.10 -4.90
CA SER A 18 8.21 -8.67 -6.20
C SER A 18 7.03 -7.90 -6.81
N TYR A 19 7.02 -7.78 -8.14
CA TYR A 19 5.94 -7.05 -8.81
C TYR A 19 4.57 -7.72 -8.56
N GLU A 20 4.52 -9.03 -8.50
CA GLU A 20 3.28 -9.77 -8.21
C GLU A 20 2.68 -9.37 -6.85
N ALA A 21 3.52 -9.32 -5.83
CA ALA A 21 3.08 -8.95 -4.47
C ALA A 21 2.68 -7.47 -4.39
N VAL A 22 3.46 -6.57 -4.98
CA VAL A 22 3.18 -5.14 -5.02
C VAL A 22 1.85 -4.87 -5.72
N PHE A 23 1.65 -5.42 -6.92
CA PHE A 23 0.41 -5.19 -7.67
C PHE A 23 -0.81 -5.85 -7.04
N ARG A 24 -0.65 -7.00 -6.41
CA ARG A 24 -1.73 -7.61 -5.62
C ARG A 24 -2.21 -6.67 -4.51
N PHE A 25 -1.27 -6.02 -3.82
CA PHE A 25 -1.58 -5.06 -2.77
C PHE A 25 -2.25 -3.80 -3.33
N VAL A 26 -1.64 -3.15 -4.33
CA VAL A 26 -2.14 -1.87 -4.84
C VAL A 26 -3.44 -2.00 -5.63
N ARG A 27 -3.71 -3.15 -6.27
CA ARG A 27 -4.98 -3.41 -6.97
C ARG A 27 -6.15 -3.64 -6.03
N CYS A 28 -5.93 -3.75 -4.73
CA CYS A 28 -7.02 -3.72 -3.75
C CYS A 28 -7.71 -2.35 -3.69
N GLY A 29 -7.22 -1.35 -4.41
CA GLY A 29 -7.85 -0.04 -4.57
C GLY A 29 -7.47 0.96 -3.49
N PHE A 30 -6.33 0.77 -2.82
CA PHE A 30 -5.82 1.64 -1.77
C PHE A 30 -4.67 2.55 -2.22
N CYS A 31 -4.49 2.74 -3.51
CA CYS A 31 -3.53 3.70 -4.04
C CYS A 31 -4.23 4.69 -5.00
N ASP A 32 -3.62 5.85 -5.17
CA ASP A 32 -4.15 6.93 -6.01
C ASP A 32 -3.66 6.83 -7.46
N LEU A 33 -3.33 5.62 -7.90
CA LEU A 33 -2.99 5.36 -9.29
C LEU A 33 -4.16 4.72 -10.03
N GLU A 34 -4.43 5.23 -11.23
CA GLU A 34 -5.43 4.64 -12.11
C GLU A 34 -5.01 3.23 -12.55
N GLU A 35 -5.99 2.37 -12.76
CA GLU A 35 -5.75 0.98 -13.16
C GLU A 35 -4.95 0.88 -14.45
N LYS A 36 -5.19 1.78 -15.40
CA LYS A 36 -4.40 1.89 -16.63
C LYS A 36 -2.91 2.10 -16.36
N LYS A 37 -2.58 2.98 -15.39
CA LYS A 37 -1.20 3.24 -14.99
C LYS A 37 -0.57 2.03 -14.32
N LEU A 38 -1.32 1.30 -13.51
CA LEU A 38 -0.87 0.06 -12.90
C LEU A 38 -0.58 -1.02 -13.95
N ASP A 39 -1.43 -1.13 -14.96
CA ASP A 39 -1.22 -2.05 -16.09
C ASP A 39 0.04 -1.70 -16.88
N GLU A 40 0.27 -0.43 -17.15
CA GLU A 40 1.47 0.06 -17.83
C GLU A 40 2.75 -0.26 -17.05
N LEU A 41 2.73 -0.03 -15.73
CA LEU A 41 3.84 -0.39 -14.84
C LEU A 41 4.12 -1.89 -14.83
N GLU A 42 3.07 -2.69 -14.70
CA GLU A 42 3.18 -4.15 -14.70
C GLU A 42 3.76 -4.67 -16.01
N ASN A 43 3.26 -4.17 -17.14
CA ASN A 43 3.77 -4.52 -18.46
C ASN A 43 5.24 -4.12 -18.63
N TYR A 44 5.65 -2.97 -18.12
CA TYR A 44 7.05 -2.54 -18.13
C TYR A 44 7.93 -3.51 -17.34
N LEU A 45 7.53 -3.90 -16.16
CA LEU A 45 8.28 -4.84 -15.33
C LEU A 45 8.36 -6.23 -15.94
N LEU A 46 7.28 -6.69 -16.55
CA LEU A 46 7.27 -7.94 -17.30
C LEU A 46 8.22 -7.90 -18.52
N ALA A 47 8.20 -6.81 -19.27
CA ALA A 47 9.04 -6.64 -20.45
C ALA A 47 10.53 -6.51 -20.13
N THR A 48 10.87 -5.92 -18.99
CA THR A 48 12.25 -5.66 -18.60
C THR A 48 12.84 -6.73 -17.68
N GLY A 49 12.00 -7.51 -17.02
CA GLY A 49 12.42 -8.53 -16.04
C GLY A 49 13.00 -7.94 -14.75
N LEU A 50 12.76 -6.68 -14.46
CA LEU A 50 13.27 -6.00 -13.27
C LEU A 50 12.58 -6.55 -12.01
N ARG A 51 13.37 -6.89 -10.99
CA ARG A 51 12.91 -7.46 -9.72
C ARG A 51 13.70 -6.94 -8.53
N GLY A 52 13.04 -6.90 -7.38
CA GLY A 52 13.63 -6.61 -6.10
C GLY A 52 13.56 -5.14 -5.68
N LEU A 53 13.58 -4.91 -4.38
CA LEU A 53 13.47 -3.58 -3.79
C LEU A 53 14.59 -2.64 -4.25
N SER A 54 15.81 -3.15 -4.40
CA SER A 54 16.94 -2.36 -4.86
C SER A 54 16.73 -1.75 -6.25
N VAL A 55 16.01 -2.47 -7.11
CA VAL A 55 15.65 -2.01 -8.45
C VAL A 55 14.50 -1.02 -8.41
N TRP A 56 13.52 -1.25 -7.56
CA TRP A 56 12.41 -0.32 -7.35
C TRP A 56 12.87 1.04 -6.82
N ARG A 57 13.89 1.07 -5.99
CA ARG A 57 14.45 2.30 -5.42
C ARG A 57 15.25 3.13 -6.39
N LYS A 58 15.70 2.54 -7.49
CA LYS A 58 16.50 3.22 -8.53
C LYS A 58 15.62 3.66 -9.69
N ARG A 59 16.02 4.77 -10.30
CA ARG A 59 15.38 5.21 -11.53
C ARG A 59 15.55 4.17 -12.62
N TRP A 60 14.46 3.84 -13.31
CA TRP A 60 14.47 2.92 -14.44
C TRP A 60 14.92 3.66 -15.69
N LEU A 61 15.93 3.14 -16.35
CA LEU A 61 16.57 3.76 -17.53
C LEU A 61 16.31 2.97 -18.81
N ARG A 62 15.93 1.70 -18.68
CA ARG A 62 15.72 0.84 -19.85
C ARG A 62 14.49 1.26 -20.62
N LEU A 63 14.68 1.57 -21.90
CA LEU A 63 13.62 2.00 -22.78
C LEU A 63 13.26 0.83 -23.71
N PRO A 64 12.14 0.10 -23.47
CA PRO A 64 11.71 -0.97 -24.38
C PRO A 64 11.41 -0.44 -25.77
N LYS A 65 11.56 -1.32 -26.77
CA LYS A 65 11.28 -0.99 -28.17
C LYS A 65 9.84 -0.50 -28.32
N GLY A 66 9.69 0.68 -28.92
CA GLY A 66 8.37 1.29 -29.13
C GLY A 66 7.87 2.17 -27.99
N MET A 67 8.64 2.29 -26.88
CA MET A 67 8.29 3.18 -25.79
C MET A 67 8.99 4.54 -25.95
N GLU A 68 8.27 5.61 -25.74
CA GLU A 68 8.82 6.96 -25.72
C GLU A 68 9.43 7.32 -24.36
N ALA A 69 10.45 8.19 -24.37
CA ALA A 69 11.14 8.61 -23.14
C ALA A 69 10.20 9.29 -22.13
N GLU A 70 9.22 10.04 -22.62
CA GLU A 70 8.19 10.68 -21.80
C GLU A 70 7.35 9.67 -21.03
N LYS A 71 7.02 8.55 -21.65
CA LYS A 71 6.29 7.45 -21.02
C LYS A 71 7.11 6.81 -19.90
N LEU A 72 8.39 6.62 -20.12
CA LEU A 72 9.29 6.11 -19.08
C LEU A 72 9.37 7.07 -17.89
N GLU A 73 9.37 8.38 -18.12
CA GLU A 73 9.32 9.37 -17.06
C GLU A 73 8.03 9.26 -16.22
N GLU A 74 6.88 9.12 -16.85
CA GLU A 74 5.61 8.87 -16.16
C GLU A 74 5.66 7.60 -15.31
N LEU A 75 6.25 6.53 -15.84
CA LEU A 75 6.41 5.27 -15.11
C LEU A 75 7.34 5.42 -13.91
N ASN A 76 8.42 6.20 -14.05
CA ASN A 76 9.31 6.51 -12.93
C ASN A 76 8.61 7.33 -11.83
N GLN A 77 7.77 8.27 -12.18
CA GLN A 77 6.97 9.03 -11.20
C GLN A 77 6.03 8.10 -10.43
N ALA A 78 5.35 7.20 -11.13
CA ALA A 78 4.49 6.21 -10.50
C ALA A 78 5.28 5.23 -9.61
N ARG A 79 6.47 4.82 -10.05
CA ARG A 79 7.40 4.00 -9.25
C ARG A 79 7.78 4.71 -7.94
N GLU A 80 8.20 5.96 -8.02
CA GLU A 80 8.55 6.77 -6.83
C GLU A 80 7.38 6.88 -5.86
N TYR A 81 6.19 7.14 -6.38
CA TYR A 81 4.98 7.19 -5.57
C TYR A 81 4.75 5.89 -4.80
N LEU A 82 4.84 4.74 -5.48
CA LEU A 82 4.64 3.43 -4.83
C LEU A 82 5.74 3.11 -3.81
N VAL A 83 6.98 3.45 -4.11
CA VAL A 83 8.09 3.24 -3.18
C VAL A 83 7.93 4.11 -1.94
N ASP A 84 7.63 5.38 -2.10
CA ASP A 84 7.41 6.30 -0.97
C ASP A 84 6.20 5.87 -0.11
N LEU A 85 5.18 5.31 -0.75
CA LEU A 85 4.01 4.80 -0.06
C LEU A 85 4.32 3.54 0.76
N LEU A 86 5.01 2.57 0.17
CA LEU A 86 5.16 1.22 0.73
C LEU A 86 6.45 1.02 1.54
N LEU A 87 7.52 1.76 1.24
CA LEU A 87 8.83 1.54 1.83
C LEU A 87 8.86 1.65 3.36
N PRO A 88 8.24 2.67 4.00
CA PRO A 88 8.25 2.75 5.46
C PRO A 88 7.61 1.55 6.13
N ALA A 89 6.50 1.04 5.58
CA ALA A 89 5.83 -0.15 6.08
C ALA A 89 6.69 -1.41 5.89
N VAL A 90 7.31 -1.56 4.72
CA VAL A 90 8.21 -2.69 4.42
C VAL A 90 9.43 -2.67 5.34
N GLU A 91 10.03 -1.53 5.59
CA GLU A 91 11.17 -1.39 6.52
C GLU A 91 10.79 -1.73 7.95
N ALA A 92 9.60 -1.32 8.40
CA ALA A 92 9.11 -1.66 9.73
C ALA A 92 8.94 -3.18 9.93
N PHE A 93 8.65 -3.92 8.87
CA PHE A 93 8.52 -5.38 8.91
C PHE A 93 9.82 -6.15 8.71
N LYS A 94 10.83 -5.53 8.10
CA LYS A 94 12.16 -6.16 7.86
C LYS A 94 13.12 -6.06 9.04
N GLY A 95 12.91 -5.13 9.95
CA GLY A 95 13.82 -4.89 11.05
C GLY A 95 13.88 -6.05 12.04
N THR A 96 15.07 -6.43 12.47
CA THR A 96 15.28 -7.47 13.51
C THR A 96 14.85 -7.00 14.91
N GLU A 97 14.76 -5.69 15.11
CA GLU A 97 14.30 -5.06 16.34
C GLU A 97 12.84 -4.61 16.25
N THR A 98 12.07 -5.17 15.33
CA THR A 98 10.70 -4.75 15.08
C THR A 98 9.78 -5.30 16.17
N THR A 99 9.13 -4.41 16.91
CA THR A 99 8.07 -4.77 17.84
C THR A 99 6.72 -4.79 17.12
N VAL A 100 5.75 -5.53 17.65
CA VAL A 100 4.37 -5.53 17.16
C VAL A 100 3.81 -4.10 17.12
N GLN A 101 4.18 -3.27 18.09
CA GLN A 101 3.79 -1.88 18.19
C GLN A 101 4.29 -1.04 17.01
N LYS A 102 5.56 -1.18 16.61
CA LYS A 102 6.14 -0.50 15.44
C LYS A 102 5.45 -0.93 14.15
N GLN A 103 5.12 -2.21 14.02
CA GLN A 103 4.40 -2.75 12.88
C GLN A 103 2.98 -2.17 12.77
N ILE A 104 2.24 -2.11 13.87
CA ILE A 104 0.90 -1.53 13.92
C ILE A 104 0.95 -0.04 13.57
N LEU A 105 1.91 0.71 14.13
CA LEU A 105 2.09 2.12 13.82
C LEU A 105 2.41 2.35 12.34
N ALA A 106 3.26 1.51 11.75
CA ALA A 106 3.59 1.58 10.33
C ALA A 106 2.37 1.32 9.43
N ILE A 107 1.51 0.37 9.79
CA ILE A 107 0.26 0.09 9.09
C ILE A 107 -0.70 1.28 9.22
N TYR A 108 -0.80 1.88 10.39
CA TYR A 108 -1.62 3.07 10.61
C TYR A 108 -1.14 4.25 9.76
N GLU A 109 0.16 4.53 9.76
CA GLU A 109 0.74 5.60 8.93
C GLU A 109 0.54 5.35 7.43
N LEU A 110 0.66 4.09 6.99
CA LEU A 110 0.36 3.69 5.62
C LEU A 110 -1.11 3.97 5.28
N GLY A 111 -2.03 3.61 6.16
CA GLY A 111 -3.45 3.90 6.01
C GLY A 111 -3.75 5.40 5.88
N CYS A 112 -3.08 6.23 6.66
CA CYS A 112 -3.19 7.68 6.57
C CYS A 112 -2.65 8.23 5.24
N LYS A 113 -1.50 7.73 4.78
CA LYS A 113 -0.92 8.14 3.48
C LYS A 113 -1.79 7.73 2.30
N MET A 114 -2.41 6.57 2.37
CA MET A 114 -3.34 6.08 1.33
C MET A 114 -4.70 6.78 1.39
N ASN A 115 -4.92 7.62 2.39
CA ASN A 115 -6.21 8.28 2.64
C ASN A 115 -7.37 7.27 2.65
N MET A 116 -7.21 6.23 3.48
CA MET A 116 -8.06 5.04 3.51
C MET A 116 -9.53 5.38 3.78
N GLU A 117 -9.77 6.40 4.62
CA GLU A 117 -11.10 6.91 4.93
C GLU A 117 -11.83 7.38 3.67
N GLU A 118 -11.19 8.23 2.88
CA GLU A 118 -11.75 8.76 1.65
C GLU A 118 -11.96 7.66 0.60
N LEU A 119 -11.01 6.74 0.47
CA LEU A 119 -11.09 5.64 -0.49
C LEU A 119 -12.22 4.67 -0.14
N LEU A 120 -12.41 4.35 1.14
CA LEU A 120 -13.51 3.50 1.59
C LEU A 120 -14.86 4.21 1.43
N TRP A 121 -14.90 5.51 1.69
CA TRP A 121 -16.10 6.31 1.45
C TRP A 121 -16.47 6.33 -0.04
N LYS A 122 -15.49 6.52 -0.94
CA LYS A 122 -15.71 6.47 -2.39
C LYS A 122 -16.23 5.10 -2.84
N LYS A 123 -15.66 4.02 -2.31
CA LYS A 123 -16.13 2.65 -2.59
C LYS A 123 -17.53 2.41 -2.08
N GLU A 124 -17.87 2.92 -0.91
CA GLU A 124 -19.21 2.85 -0.36
C GLU A 124 -20.21 3.56 -1.28
N GLN A 125 -19.90 4.78 -1.73
CA GLN A 125 -20.74 5.53 -2.66
C GLN A 125 -20.89 4.81 -4.00
N GLN A 126 -19.83 4.28 -4.55
CA GLN A 126 -19.88 3.51 -5.79
C GLN A 126 -20.78 2.28 -5.66
N CYS A 127 -20.69 1.55 -4.57
CA CYS A 127 -21.54 0.40 -4.29
C CYS A 127 -23.02 0.80 -4.13
N MET A 128 -23.30 1.97 -3.56
CA MET A 128 -24.67 2.49 -3.44
C MET A 128 -25.24 2.87 -4.81
N ASP A 129 -24.45 3.52 -5.66
CA ASP A 129 -24.85 3.91 -7.02
C ASP A 129 -25.10 2.69 -7.91
N GLU A 130 -24.38 1.60 -7.70
CA GLU A 130 -24.55 0.32 -8.40
C GLU A 130 -25.64 -0.58 -7.79
N ASN A 131 -26.46 -0.08 -6.88
CA ASN A 131 -27.48 -0.85 -6.15
C ASN A 131 -26.91 -1.99 -5.27
N GLN A 132 -25.68 -1.88 -4.82
CA GLN A 132 -25.03 -2.85 -3.96
C GLN A 132 -25.02 -2.41 -2.48
N GLN A 133 -26.18 -2.08 -1.94
CA GLN A 133 -26.34 -1.54 -0.59
C GLN A 133 -25.75 -2.43 0.51
N VAL A 134 -25.81 -3.75 0.34
CA VAL A 134 -25.23 -4.69 1.32
C VAL A 134 -23.72 -4.54 1.40
N LYS A 135 -23.03 -4.47 0.24
CA LYS A 135 -21.59 -4.24 0.19
C LYS A 135 -21.19 -2.86 0.74
N ALA A 136 -21.98 -1.83 0.46
CA ALA A 136 -21.75 -0.48 1.01
C ALA A 136 -21.76 -0.50 2.53
N LYS A 137 -22.74 -1.16 3.16
CA LYS A 137 -22.80 -1.32 4.61
C LYS A 137 -21.64 -2.12 5.17
N GLU A 138 -21.23 -3.19 4.48
CA GLU A 138 -20.06 -4.00 4.87
C GLU A 138 -18.77 -3.17 4.85
N TYR A 139 -18.52 -2.38 3.83
CA TYR A 139 -17.36 -1.48 3.76
C TYR A 139 -17.36 -0.44 4.88
N GLY A 140 -18.52 0.18 5.15
CA GLY A 140 -18.66 1.14 6.23
C GLY A 140 -18.43 0.53 7.62
N GLN A 141 -18.89 -0.69 7.85
CA GLN A 141 -18.66 -1.41 9.10
C GLN A 141 -17.19 -1.81 9.28
N ILE A 142 -16.56 -2.35 8.23
CA ILE A 142 -15.14 -2.73 8.25
C ILE A 142 -14.28 -1.50 8.53
N TYR A 143 -14.55 -0.38 7.87
CA TYR A 143 -13.85 0.88 8.09
C TYR A 143 -13.91 1.32 9.56
N ARG A 144 -15.11 1.34 10.15
CA ARG A 144 -15.30 1.74 11.55
C ARG A 144 -14.53 0.83 12.51
N ILE A 145 -14.62 -0.48 12.32
CA ILE A 145 -13.91 -1.46 13.15
C ILE A 145 -12.41 -1.26 13.05
N VAL A 146 -11.88 -1.07 11.86
CA VAL A 146 -10.45 -0.86 11.63
C VAL A 146 -9.99 0.44 12.29
N MET A 147 -10.72 1.54 12.13
CA MET A 147 -10.36 2.83 12.72
C MET A 147 -10.44 2.81 14.26
N GLU A 148 -11.44 2.16 14.84
CA GLU A 148 -11.55 1.98 16.28
C GLU A 148 -10.37 1.17 16.83
N LEU A 149 -9.97 0.11 16.16
CA LEU A 149 -8.81 -0.70 16.53
C LEU A 149 -7.52 0.12 16.46
N PHE A 150 -7.32 0.89 15.39
CA PHE A 150 -6.14 1.74 15.26
C PHE A 150 -6.07 2.82 16.32
N GLU A 151 -7.18 3.51 16.62
CA GLU A 151 -7.25 4.51 17.68
C GLU A 151 -6.91 3.90 19.05
N LYS A 152 -7.47 2.74 19.33
CA LYS A 152 -7.20 2.01 20.57
C LYS A 152 -5.72 1.65 20.71
N TYR A 153 -5.09 1.14 19.65
CA TYR A 153 -3.68 0.79 19.67
C TYR A 153 -2.78 2.01 19.75
N VAL A 154 -3.09 3.10 19.05
CA VAL A 154 -2.32 4.35 19.10
C VAL A 154 -2.37 4.95 20.51
N ASN A 155 -3.53 4.93 21.18
CA ASN A 155 -3.67 5.40 22.55
C ASN A 155 -2.87 4.55 23.54
N LEU A 156 -2.92 3.23 23.41
CA LEU A 156 -2.13 2.31 24.24
C LEU A 156 -0.62 2.51 24.05
N LEU A 157 -0.16 2.72 22.82
CA LEU A 157 1.23 2.98 22.49
C LEU A 157 1.71 4.33 23.04
N GLY A 158 0.85 5.35 23.02
CA GLY A 158 1.14 6.65 23.61
C GLY A 158 1.37 6.56 25.13
N GLU A 159 0.62 5.73 25.82
CA GLU A 159 0.80 5.45 27.25
C GLU A 159 2.08 4.66 27.53
N GLU A 160 2.41 3.67 26.71
CA GLU A 160 3.65 2.88 26.87
C GLU A 160 4.91 3.71 26.61
N HIS A 161 4.89 4.64 25.67
CA HIS A 161 6.00 5.56 25.45
C HIS A 161 6.27 6.47 26.66
N LEU A 162 5.25 6.79 27.42
CA LEU A 162 5.40 7.56 28.66
C LEU A 162 6.02 6.73 29.79
N THR A 163 5.78 5.42 29.83
CA THR A 163 6.34 4.53 30.86
C THR A 163 7.79 4.11 30.60
N ILE A 164 8.28 4.19 29.36
CA ILE A 164 9.67 3.87 29.01
C ILE A 164 10.60 5.07 29.22
N GLN A 165 10.07 6.28 29.33
CA GLN A 165 10.85 7.51 29.60
C GLN A 165 10.92 7.90 31.07
N GLU A 166 10.24 7.20 31.96
CA GLU A 166 10.39 7.29 33.40
C GLU A 166 11.36 6.22 33.92
#